data_0cb6504abfc0540c2cd27db7c7f107a9
#
_entry.id   0cb6504abfc0540c2cd27db7c7f107a9
#
_cell.length_a   1.000
_cell.length_b   1.000
_cell.length_c   1.000
_cell.angle_alpha   90.00
_cell.angle_beta   90.00
_cell.angle_gamma   90.00
#
_symmetry.space_group_name_H-M   'P 1'
#
loop_
_entity.id
_entity.type
_entity.pdbx_description
1 polymer ?
#
loop_
_entity_poly.entity_id
_entity_poly.type
_entity_poly.pdbx_seq_one_letter_code
_entity_poly.pdbx_strand_id
1 'polypeptide(L)'
;MKTLTTLATATAFAFAATAAQAADKVTLQLKWVTQAQFAGYYVAKDKGFYEEEDLDVEIKAGGPDISPPQVIAGGGADVVLDWLPSALASREKGLPLVNIAQPFKSSGMMLTCRKDTGIASPEDFRGKTLGVWFFGNEYPFLSWMSQLGIPTDGGEDGVTVLKQGFNVDPILQKQADCVSTMTYNEYWQIIDAGLTPDDLVVFRYEDQDVSTLEDGIYVLEENLEDPAFVDKMVRFVRASMKGWKYAEENVEEAAEIVLENDETGAQTEKHQVRMMGEIAKLTAGSDGVLDPAAYERTVETLLKGGSDPVITKAPEGAWTHMITDQAQ
;
A
#
# COMPACT_ATOMS: atom_id res chain seq x y z
N MET A 1 18.63 -30.22 83.88
CA MET A 1 18.82 -30.38 82.45
C MET A 1 17.64 -29.72 81.70
N LYS A 2 17.86 -28.56 81.08
CA LYS A 2 16.81 -27.83 80.37
C LYS A 2 17.08 -28.00 78.86
N THR A 3 16.19 -28.71 78.16
CA THR A 3 16.23 -28.88 76.72
C THR A 3 15.62 -27.67 76.03
N LEU A 4 16.43 -26.91 75.27
CA LEU A 4 15.97 -25.87 74.37
C LEU A 4 15.55 -26.51 73.04
N THR A 5 14.26 -26.33 72.66
CA THR A 5 13.75 -26.70 71.35
C THR A 5 13.81 -25.47 70.44
N THR A 6 14.70 -25.51 69.43
CA THR A 6 14.83 -24.43 68.42
C THR A 6 13.80 -24.68 67.30
N LEU A 7 12.83 -23.75 67.15
CA LEU A 7 11.87 -23.73 66.06
C LEU A 7 12.48 -23.07 64.84
N ALA A 8 12.73 -23.81 63.79
CA ALA A 8 13.20 -23.28 62.50
C ALA A 8 11.99 -22.90 61.62
N THR A 9 11.80 -21.60 61.40
CA THR A 9 10.78 -21.07 60.54
C THR A 9 11.33 -21.06 59.11
N ALA A 10 10.81 -21.97 58.25
CA ALA A 10 11.12 -21.99 56.83
C ALA A 10 10.23 -20.99 56.10
N THR A 11 10.79 -19.88 55.64
CA THR A 11 10.11 -18.91 54.79
C THR A 11 10.15 -19.40 53.35
N ALA A 12 9.03 -19.88 52.84
CA ALA A 12 8.88 -20.24 51.41
C ALA A 12 8.71 -18.97 50.56
N PHE A 13 9.71 -18.65 49.79
CA PHE A 13 9.57 -17.66 48.71
C PHE A 13 8.80 -18.30 47.54
N ALA A 14 7.54 -17.92 47.39
CA ALA A 14 6.76 -18.24 46.16
C ALA A 14 7.31 -17.33 45.02
N PHE A 15 8.11 -17.88 44.14
CA PHE A 15 8.37 -17.26 42.83
C PHE A 15 7.08 -17.36 42.01
N ALA A 16 6.39 -16.24 41.87
CA ALA A 16 5.37 -16.11 40.83
C ALA A 16 6.09 -16.11 39.48
N ALA A 17 6.11 -17.26 38.82
CA ALA A 17 6.50 -17.32 37.41
C ALA A 17 5.42 -16.56 36.63
N THR A 18 5.71 -15.33 36.20
CA THR A 18 4.95 -14.67 35.16
C THR A 18 5.13 -15.54 33.91
N ALA A 19 4.09 -16.26 33.51
CA ALA A 19 4.06 -16.89 32.20
C ALA A 19 4.24 -15.76 31.18
N ALA A 20 5.36 -15.72 30.48
CA ALA A 20 5.52 -14.85 29.32
C ALA A 20 4.43 -15.27 28.33
N GLN A 21 3.46 -14.40 28.10
CA GLN A 21 2.46 -14.59 27.06
C GLN A 21 3.20 -14.58 25.73
N ALA A 22 2.96 -15.57 24.86
CA ALA A 22 3.53 -15.57 23.53
C ALA A 22 2.97 -14.36 22.76
N ALA A 23 3.84 -13.68 22.01
CA ALA A 23 3.41 -12.56 21.17
C ALA A 23 2.31 -12.98 20.19
N ASP A 24 1.36 -12.09 19.97
CA ASP A 24 0.29 -12.32 19.01
C ASP A 24 0.83 -12.29 17.58
N LYS A 25 0.53 -13.32 16.81
CA LYS A 25 0.95 -13.38 15.41
C LYS A 25 0.07 -12.51 14.53
N VAL A 26 0.71 -11.77 13.62
CA VAL A 26 0.07 -10.99 12.56
C VAL A 26 0.78 -11.27 11.24
N THR A 27 0.04 -11.71 10.24
CA THR A 27 0.55 -11.83 8.87
C THR A 27 0.07 -10.65 8.04
N LEU A 28 1.02 -9.80 7.61
CA LEU A 28 0.80 -8.66 6.71
C LEU A 28 1.15 -9.06 5.27
N GLN A 29 0.19 -8.94 4.34
CA GLN A 29 0.44 -9.06 2.91
C GLN A 29 0.61 -7.67 2.29
N LEU A 30 1.78 -7.42 1.71
CA LEU A 30 2.05 -6.18 0.96
C LEU A 30 1.35 -6.19 -0.40
N LYS A 31 1.07 -5.01 -0.92
CA LYS A 31 0.50 -4.80 -2.26
C LYS A 31 1.50 -5.12 -3.37
N TRP A 32 2.78 -4.80 -3.18
CA TRP A 32 3.82 -4.86 -4.19
C TRP A 32 5.09 -5.55 -3.66
N VAL A 33 6.12 -5.65 -4.50
CA VAL A 33 7.44 -6.18 -4.11
C VAL A 33 8.05 -5.36 -2.98
N THR A 34 9.00 -5.95 -2.25
CA THR A 34 9.75 -5.27 -1.19
C THR A 34 10.46 -4.05 -1.76
N GLN A 35 10.10 -2.88 -1.28
CA GLN A 35 10.69 -1.59 -1.66
C GLN A 35 10.32 -0.51 -0.63
N ALA A 36 10.96 0.66 -0.68
CA ALA A 36 10.76 1.75 0.29
C ALA A 36 9.32 2.28 0.37
N GLN A 37 8.46 1.95 -0.59
CA GLN A 37 7.00 2.14 -0.51
C GLN A 37 6.40 1.54 0.78
N PHE A 38 7.04 0.53 1.35
CA PHE A 38 6.57 -0.16 2.56
C PHE A 38 7.52 0.02 3.75
N ALA A 39 8.41 1.01 3.68
CA ALA A 39 9.48 1.20 4.66
C ALA A 39 8.96 1.27 6.10
N GLY A 40 7.83 1.94 6.35
CA GLY A 40 7.28 2.07 7.70
C GLY A 40 7.03 0.74 8.40
N TYR A 41 6.61 -0.29 7.67
CA TYR A 41 6.34 -1.63 8.22
C TYR A 41 7.64 -2.40 8.50
N TYR A 42 8.61 -2.31 7.58
CA TYR A 42 9.93 -2.93 7.78
C TYR A 42 10.70 -2.27 8.92
N VAL A 43 10.66 -0.93 9.01
CA VAL A 43 11.23 -0.17 10.13
C VAL A 43 10.54 -0.55 11.45
N ALA A 44 9.21 -0.65 11.46
CA ALA A 44 8.49 -1.06 12.69
C ALA A 44 8.94 -2.44 13.18
N LYS A 45 9.23 -3.36 12.26
CA LYS A 45 9.75 -4.69 12.58
C LYS A 45 11.21 -4.63 13.05
N ASP A 46 12.10 -3.98 12.27
CA ASP A 46 13.53 -3.91 12.57
C ASP A 46 13.83 -3.20 13.89
N LYS A 47 13.12 -2.10 14.17
CA LYS A 47 13.28 -1.32 15.41
C LYS A 47 12.57 -1.93 16.61
N GLY A 48 11.93 -3.09 16.46
CA GLY A 48 11.24 -3.77 17.54
C GLY A 48 9.93 -3.09 17.97
N PHE A 49 9.35 -2.19 17.17
CA PHE A 49 8.12 -1.49 17.55
C PHE A 49 6.92 -2.43 17.60
N TYR A 50 6.89 -3.50 16.79
CA TYR A 50 5.90 -4.56 16.92
C TYR A 50 6.12 -5.40 18.18
N GLU A 51 7.36 -5.69 18.51
CA GLU A 51 7.71 -6.44 19.74
C GLU A 51 7.36 -5.66 21.01
N GLU A 52 7.52 -4.32 21.01
CA GLU A 52 7.07 -3.44 22.12
C GLU A 52 5.56 -3.53 22.37
N GLU A 53 4.79 -3.91 21.36
CA GLU A 53 3.34 -4.10 21.39
C GLU A 53 2.94 -5.59 21.53
N ASP A 54 3.87 -6.47 21.92
CA ASP A 54 3.65 -7.91 22.03
C ASP A 54 3.13 -8.56 20.74
N LEU A 55 3.64 -8.11 19.56
CA LEU A 55 3.30 -8.65 18.25
C LEU A 55 4.49 -9.33 17.58
N ASP A 56 4.22 -10.49 16.95
CA ASP A 56 5.14 -11.18 16.02
C ASP A 56 4.59 -11.00 14.59
N VAL A 57 5.17 -10.04 13.84
CA VAL A 57 4.67 -9.66 12.52
C VAL A 57 5.48 -10.33 11.41
N GLU A 58 4.80 -11.16 10.62
CA GLU A 58 5.30 -11.69 9.35
C GLU A 58 4.89 -10.76 8.21
N ILE A 59 5.86 -10.22 7.46
CA ILE A 59 5.62 -9.39 6.28
C ILE A 59 5.82 -10.23 5.03
N LYS A 60 4.78 -10.38 4.22
CA LYS A 60 4.82 -11.10 2.94
C LYS A 60 4.87 -10.11 1.79
N ALA A 61 5.89 -10.22 0.95
CA ALA A 61 6.00 -9.42 -0.26
C ALA A 61 4.81 -9.68 -1.22
N GLY A 62 4.39 -8.65 -1.90
CA GLY A 62 3.41 -8.71 -2.99
C GLY A 62 4.08 -8.77 -4.37
N GLY A 63 3.39 -8.28 -5.38
CA GLY A 63 3.91 -8.23 -6.75
C GLY A 63 2.83 -8.05 -7.80
N PRO A 64 3.23 -7.91 -9.09
CA PRO A 64 2.31 -7.61 -10.19
C PRO A 64 1.28 -8.71 -10.49
N ASP A 65 1.45 -9.91 -9.95
CA ASP A 65 0.56 -11.06 -10.14
C ASP A 65 -0.07 -11.54 -8.81
N ILE A 66 0.07 -10.75 -7.73
CA ILE A 66 -0.51 -11.04 -6.41
C ILE A 66 -1.65 -10.06 -6.14
N SER A 67 -2.82 -10.60 -5.81
CA SER A 67 -3.99 -9.83 -5.39
C SER A 67 -4.16 -9.93 -3.88
N PRO A 68 -3.86 -8.87 -3.10
CA PRO A 68 -4.05 -8.89 -1.65
C PRO A 68 -5.47 -9.26 -1.22
N PRO A 69 -6.55 -8.79 -1.90
CA PRO A 69 -7.90 -9.25 -1.60
C PRO A 69 -8.10 -10.77 -1.70
N GLN A 70 -7.47 -11.42 -2.69
CA GLN A 70 -7.56 -12.88 -2.82
C GLN A 70 -6.75 -13.60 -1.73
N VAL A 71 -5.61 -13.03 -1.32
CA VAL A 71 -4.78 -13.60 -0.26
C VAL A 71 -5.53 -13.62 1.07
N ILE A 72 -6.14 -12.48 1.47
CA ILE A 72 -6.89 -12.40 2.73
C ILE A 72 -8.17 -13.24 2.69
N ALA A 73 -8.88 -13.27 1.56
CA ALA A 73 -10.06 -14.12 1.37
C ALA A 73 -9.73 -15.61 1.50
N GLY A 74 -8.52 -16.01 1.11
CA GLY A 74 -8.01 -17.37 1.26
C GLY A 74 -7.43 -17.69 2.63
N GLY A 75 -7.46 -16.77 3.59
CA GLY A 75 -6.87 -16.92 4.93
C GLY A 75 -5.34 -16.89 4.93
N GLY A 76 -4.72 -16.33 3.88
CA GLY A 76 -3.27 -16.24 3.73
C GLY A 76 -2.63 -15.07 4.48
N ALA A 77 -3.44 -14.14 4.99
CA ALA A 77 -3.01 -12.99 5.78
C ALA A 77 -4.11 -12.55 6.74
N ASP A 78 -3.74 -11.92 7.86
CA ASP A 78 -4.65 -11.28 8.81
C ASP A 78 -5.02 -9.86 8.35
N VAL A 79 -4.07 -9.19 7.72
CA VAL A 79 -4.15 -7.80 7.27
C VAL A 79 -3.43 -7.63 5.93
N VAL A 80 -3.97 -6.79 5.07
CA VAL A 80 -3.38 -6.55 3.75
C VAL A 80 -3.24 -5.07 3.47
N LEU A 81 -2.24 -4.72 2.66
CA LEU A 81 -2.16 -3.40 2.02
C LEU A 81 -2.80 -3.49 0.64
N ASP A 82 -3.66 -2.55 0.36
CA ASP A 82 -4.27 -2.45 -0.97
C ASP A 82 -4.61 -0.99 -1.30
N TRP A 83 -4.84 -0.73 -2.58
CA TRP A 83 -5.39 0.54 -3.01
C TRP A 83 -6.91 0.56 -2.81
N LEU A 84 -7.43 1.72 -2.40
CA LEU A 84 -8.87 1.86 -2.14
C LEU A 84 -9.74 1.42 -3.33
N PRO A 85 -9.42 1.74 -4.61
CA PRO A 85 -10.19 1.25 -5.75
C PRO A 85 -10.32 -0.27 -5.80
N SER A 86 -9.25 -0.99 -5.56
CA SER A 86 -9.22 -2.46 -5.52
C SER A 86 -10.06 -3.01 -4.37
N ALA A 87 -9.93 -2.42 -3.19
CA ALA A 87 -10.69 -2.82 -2.01
C ALA A 87 -12.21 -2.60 -2.20
N LEU A 88 -12.60 -1.45 -2.77
CA LEU A 88 -14.01 -1.14 -3.04
C LEU A 88 -14.61 -2.05 -4.12
N ALA A 89 -13.87 -2.30 -5.21
CA ALA A 89 -14.29 -3.26 -6.24
C ALA A 89 -14.43 -4.68 -5.69
N SER A 90 -13.56 -5.08 -4.77
CA SER A 90 -13.64 -6.37 -4.08
C SER A 90 -14.85 -6.44 -3.15
N ARG A 91 -15.12 -5.36 -2.41
CA ARG A 91 -16.29 -5.25 -1.53
C ARG A 91 -17.60 -5.34 -2.33
N GLU A 92 -17.71 -4.68 -3.48
CA GLU A 92 -18.89 -4.78 -4.35
C GLU A 92 -19.11 -6.21 -4.85
N LYS A 93 -18.04 -6.97 -5.05
CA LYS A 93 -18.08 -8.40 -5.44
C LYS A 93 -18.33 -9.36 -4.27
N GLY A 94 -18.58 -8.84 -3.07
CA GLY A 94 -18.94 -9.61 -1.89
C GLY A 94 -17.79 -9.98 -0.94
N LEU A 95 -16.59 -9.43 -1.15
CA LEU A 95 -15.48 -9.54 -0.20
C LEU A 95 -15.43 -8.28 0.69
N PRO A 96 -15.93 -8.31 1.94
CA PRO A 96 -16.16 -7.12 2.75
C PRO A 96 -14.86 -6.61 3.40
N LEU A 97 -13.95 -6.04 2.60
CA LEU A 97 -12.76 -5.37 3.07
C LEU A 97 -13.11 -4.05 3.73
N VAL A 98 -12.48 -3.75 4.87
CA VAL A 98 -12.62 -2.51 5.63
C VAL A 98 -11.26 -1.85 5.77
N ASN A 99 -11.14 -0.58 5.35
CA ASN A 99 -9.97 0.24 5.65
C ASN A 99 -9.96 0.58 7.14
N ILE A 100 -8.89 0.21 7.84
CA ILE A 100 -8.70 0.46 9.27
C ILE A 100 -7.62 1.50 9.56
N ALA A 101 -6.79 1.83 8.57
CA ALA A 101 -5.84 2.93 8.63
C ALA A 101 -5.35 3.30 7.22
N GLN A 102 -4.98 4.57 7.03
CA GLN A 102 -4.58 5.16 5.76
C GLN A 102 -3.28 5.97 5.92
N PRO A 103 -2.10 5.33 5.86
CA PRO A 103 -0.83 6.04 5.97
C PRO A 103 -0.58 7.04 4.82
N PHE A 104 -0.92 6.64 3.59
CA PHE A 104 -0.79 7.50 2.40
C PHE A 104 -1.95 8.48 2.28
N LYS A 105 -1.65 9.78 2.25
CA LYS A 105 -2.65 10.87 2.18
C LYS A 105 -2.96 11.33 0.77
N SER A 106 -2.08 11.02 -0.19
CA SER A 106 -2.21 11.40 -1.60
C SER A 106 -1.68 10.31 -2.51
N SER A 107 -2.00 10.40 -3.82
CA SER A 107 -1.56 9.47 -4.84
C SER A 107 -0.23 9.89 -5.46
N GLY A 108 0.67 8.92 -5.64
CA GLY A 108 1.87 9.10 -6.47
C GLY A 108 1.67 8.66 -7.92
N MET A 109 0.47 8.24 -8.32
CA MET A 109 0.23 7.63 -9.63
C MET A 109 0.32 8.62 -10.77
N MET A 110 1.00 8.21 -11.84
CA MET A 110 1.20 8.98 -13.06
C MET A 110 1.08 8.07 -14.28
N LEU A 111 0.75 8.65 -15.42
CA LEU A 111 0.99 8.07 -16.74
C LEU A 111 2.14 8.83 -17.38
N THR A 112 3.26 8.16 -17.64
CA THR A 112 4.46 8.74 -18.24
C THR A 112 4.56 8.30 -19.69
N CYS A 113 4.59 9.26 -20.61
CA CYS A 113 4.62 9.06 -22.05
C CYS A 113 5.93 9.54 -22.65
N ARG A 114 6.34 8.93 -23.76
CA ARG A 114 7.45 9.47 -24.57
C ARG A 114 6.96 10.66 -25.39
N LYS A 115 7.71 11.74 -25.37
CA LYS A 115 7.38 12.95 -26.13
C LYS A 115 7.41 12.73 -27.65
N ASP A 116 8.26 11.79 -28.13
CA ASP A 116 8.39 11.45 -29.55
C ASP A 116 7.17 10.71 -30.13
N THR A 117 6.19 10.31 -29.29
CA THR A 117 4.91 9.71 -29.71
C THR A 117 3.88 10.73 -30.16
N GLY A 118 4.16 12.02 -29.96
CA GLY A 118 3.25 13.12 -30.31
C GLY A 118 2.12 13.36 -29.29
N ILE A 119 2.13 12.67 -28.15
CA ILE A 119 1.18 12.88 -27.07
C ILE A 119 1.56 14.18 -26.34
N ALA A 120 0.60 15.12 -26.25
CA ALA A 120 0.75 16.37 -25.52
C ALA A 120 -0.41 16.59 -24.52
N SER A 121 -1.54 15.92 -24.73
CA SER A 121 -2.73 15.98 -23.87
C SER A 121 -3.40 14.60 -23.80
N PRO A 122 -4.31 14.35 -22.85
CA PRO A 122 -5.02 13.07 -22.73
C PRO A 122 -5.85 12.70 -23.96
N GLU A 123 -6.32 13.68 -24.73
CA GLU A 123 -7.08 13.45 -25.97
C GLU A 123 -6.23 12.74 -27.06
N ASP A 124 -4.90 12.87 -26.97
CA ASP A 124 -3.94 12.26 -27.90
C ASP A 124 -3.70 10.76 -27.61
N PHE A 125 -4.30 10.19 -26.59
CA PHE A 125 -4.17 8.76 -26.27
C PHE A 125 -4.79 7.83 -27.29
N ARG A 126 -5.75 8.31 -28.12
CA ARG A 126 -6.42 7.49 -29.12
C ARG A 126 -5.43 6.88 -30.12
N GLY A 127 -5.60 5.57 -30.36
CA GLY A 127 -4.69 4.79 -31.21
C GLY A 127 -3.34 4.46 -30.59
N LYS A 128 -3.10 4.81 -29.32
CA LYS A 128 -1.83 4.57 -28.61
C LYS A 128 -1.86 3.28 -27.80
N THR A 129 -0.65 2.80 -27.46
CA THR A 129 -0.46 1.67 -26.56
C THR A 129 -0.02 2.19 -25.18
N LEU A 130 -0.80 1.90 -24.16
CA LEU A 130 -0.58 2.35 -22.80
C LEU A 130 -0.32 1.16 -21.87
N GLY A 131 0.83 1.17 -21.19
CA GLY A 131 1.19 0.18 -20.18
C GLY A 131 0.43 0.44 -18.88
N VAL A 132 -0.28 -0.57 -18.39
CA VAL A 132 -1.14 -0.48 -17.20
C VAL A 132 -0.92 -1.70 -16.32
N TRP A 133 -0.80 -1.47 -15.01
CA TRP A 133 -0.81 -2.57 -14.03
C TRP A 133 -2.21 -3.11 -13.85
N PHE A 134 -2.31 -4.39 -13.48
CA PHE A 134 -3.55 -5.10 -13.23
C PHE A 134 -3.71 -5.48 -11.76
N PHE A 135 -4.67 -6.34 -11.45
CA PHE A 135 -5.04 -6.77 -10.10
C PHE A 135 -5.50 -5.64 -9.18
N GLY A 136 -6.34 -4.74 -9.75
CA GLY A 136 -6.94 -3.61 -9.07
C GLY A 136 -6.20 -2.28 -9.24
N ASN A 137 -4.97 -2.31 -9.78
CA ASN A 137 -4.21 -1.09 -10.06
C ASN A 137 -4.68 -0.40 -11.35
N GLU A 138 -5.41 -1.10 -12.23
CA GLU A 138 -6.00 -0.58 -13.47
C GLU A 138 -7.18 0.36 -13.23
N TYR A 139 -7.84 0.30 -12.11
CA TYR A 139 -9.13 0.97 -11.91
C TYR A 139 -9.08 2.50 -12.05
N PRO A 140 -8.11 3.25 -11.51
CA PRO A 140 -8.02 4.69 -11.76
C PRO A 140 -7.83 5.01 -13.24
N PHE A 141 -7.02 4.20 -13.95
CA PHE A 141 -6.81 4.34 -15.39
C PHE A 141 -8.11 4.10 -16.18
N LEU A 142 -8.82 3.02 -15.88
CA LEU A 142 -10.10 2.69 -16.56
C LEU A 142 -11.14 3.78 -16.33
N SER A 143 -11.24 4.31 -15.10
CA SER A 143 -12.12 5.44 -14.78
C SER A 143 -11.74 6.69 -15.57
N TRP A 144 -10.44 6.97 -15.72
CA TRP A 144 -9.96 8.11 -16.49
C TRP A 144 -10.29 7.97 -17.98
N MET A 145 -9.97 6.83 -18.59
CA MET A 145 -10.29 6.58 -20.01
C MET A 145 -11.80 6.68 -20.26
N SER A 146 -12.61 6.16 -19.35
CA SER A 146 -14.05 6.26 -19.45
C SER A 146 -14.57 7.71 -19.39
N GLN A 147 -14.01 8.54 -18.50
CA GLN A 147 -14.35 9.98 -18.42
C GLN A 147 -13.96 10.75 -19.69
N LEU A 148 -12.86 10.34 -20.34
CA LEU A 148 -12.43 10.89 -21.64
C LEU A 148 -13.23 10.35 -22.83
N GLY A 149 -14.07 9.34 -22.61
CA GLY A 149 -14.77 8.64 -23.69
C GLY A 149 -13.82 7.91 -24.64
N ILE A 150 -12.71 7.35 -24.09
CA ILE A 150 -11.69 6.60 -24.83
C ILE A 150 -11.86 5.12 -24.53
N PRO A 151 -12.26 4.28 -25.53
CA PRO A 151 -12.32 2.82 -25.35
C PRO A 151 -10.95 2.21 -25.00
N THR A 152 -10.97 1.13 -24.22
CA THR A 152 -9.73 0.44 -23.77
C THR A 152 -9.55 -0.94 -24.43
N ASP A 153 -10.28 -1.20 -25.50
CA ASP A 153 -10.26 -2.44 -26.29
C ASP A 153 -9.43 -2.33 -27.59
N GLY A 154 -8.72 -1.22 -27.77
CA GLY A 154 -7.88 -0.94 -28.93
C GLY A 154 -8.63 -0.22 -30.06
N GLY A 155 -7.98 -0.19 -31.24
CA GLY A 155 -8.51 0.51 -32.42
C GLY A 155 -8.06 1.97 -32.52
N GLU A 156 -8.47 2.64 -33.60
CA GLU A 156 -8.07 4.03 -33.88
C GLU A 156 -8.68 5.04 -32.90
N ASP A 157 -9.87 4.77 -32.42
CA ASP A 157 -10.59 5.63 -31.48
C ASP A 157 -10.34 5.28 -30.00
N GLY A 158 -9.68 4.14 -29.73
CA GLY A 158 -9.39 3.64 -28.39
C GLY A 158 -7.91 3.57 -28.07
N VAL A 159 -7.58 3.02 -26.92
CA VAL A 159 -6.21 2.70 -26.51
C VAL A 159 -6.01 1.20 -26.45
N THR A 160 -4.82 0.75 -26.85
CA THR A 160 -4.40 -0.63 -26.60
C THR A 160 -3.78 -0.69 -25.21
N VAL A 161 -4.36 -1.46 -24.31
CA VAL A 161 -3.86 -1.66 -22.96
C VAL A 161 -2.82 -2.79 -22.96
N LEU A 162 -1.56 -2.45 -22.65
CA LEU A 162 -0.48 -3.40 -22.45
C LEU A 162 -0.37 -3.75 -20.96
N LYS A 163 -0.48 -5.03 -20.60
CA LYS A 163 -0.22 -5.46 -19.22
C LYS A 163 1.23 -5.18 -18.85
N GLN A 164 1.43 -4.27 -17.90
CA GLN A 164 2.73 -3.85 -17.40
C GLN A 164 3.16 -4.73 -16.21
N GLY A 165 4.45 -5.13 -16.20
CA GLY A 165 5.09 -5.75 -15.04
C GLY A 165 5.66 -4.70 -14.08
N PHE A 166 6.67 -5.07 -13.30
CA PHE A 166 7.30 -4.20 -12.30
C PHE A 166 8.44 -3.33 -12.85
N ASN A 167 8.78 -3.44 -14.14
CA ASN A 167 9.84 -2.67 -14.81
C ASN A 167 9.30 -1.72 -15.87
N VAL A 168 10.17 -0.89 -16.40
CA VAL A 168 9.85 0.14 -17.40
C VAL A 168 10.28 -0.23 -18.83
N ASP A 169 10.63 -1.48 -19.07
CA ASP A 169 11.05 -1.97 -20.40
C ASP A 169 10.08 -1.60 -21.53
N PRO A 170 8.74 -1.66 -21.34
CA PRO A 170 7.82 -1.34 -22.42
C PRO A 170 7.99 0.07 -23.00
N ILE A 171 8.26 1.08 -22.18
CA ILE A 171 8.49 2.44 -22.69
C ILE A 171 9.90 2.59 -23.27
N LEU A 172 10.92 1.96 -22.67
CA LEU A 172 12.30 2.01 -23.16
C LEU A 172 12.46 1.34 -24.51
N GLN A 173 11.79 0.19 -24.70
CA GLN A 173 11.81 -0.59 -25.94
C GLN A 173 10.77 -0.14 -26.97
N LYS A 174 10.02 0.94 -26.69
CA LYS A 174 8.96 1.48 -27.55
C LYS A 174 7.83 0.48 -27.86
N GLN A 175 7.56 -0.44 -26.92
CA GLN A 175 6.43 -1.36 -26.98
C GLN A 175 5.14 -0.68 -26.49
N ALA A 176 5.28 0.36 -25.66
CA ALA A 176 4.20 1.24 -25.21
C ALA A 176 4.60 2.70 -25.43
N ASP A 177 3.61 3.53 -25.80
CA ASP A 177 3.76 4.97 -25.93
C ASP A 177 3.84 5.66 -24.57
N CYS A 178 3.07 5.13 -23.61
CA CYS A 178 3.07 5.52 -22.20
C CYS A 178 3.12 4.28 -21.32
N VAL A 179 3.55 4.47 -20.06
CA VAL A 179 3.48 3.45 -19.00
C VAL A 179 2.98 4.08 -17.70
N SER A 180 2.29 3.28 -16.89
CA SER A 180 1.99 3.64 -15.51
C SER A 180 3.30 3.78 -14.73
N THR A 181 3.41 4.84 -13.95
CA THR A 181 4.56 5.13 -13.11
C THR A 181 4.11 5.72 -11.78
N MET A 182 4.96 5.57 -10.78
CA MET A 182 4.77 6.27 -9.52
C MET A 182 5.80 7.40 -9.40
N THR A 183 5.43 8.50 -8.74
CA THR A 183 6.34 9.62 -8.43
C THR A 183 7.61 9.16 -7.72
N TYR A 184 7.55 8.05 -7.02
CA TYR A 184 8.61 7.52 -6.18
C TYR A 184 9.38 6.34 -6.80
N ASN A 185 8.89 5.70 -7.88
CA ASN A 185 9.50 4.46 -8.40
C ASN A 185 9.79 4.54 -9.91
N GLU A 186 8.88 4.10 -10.78
CA GLU A 186 9.13 3.84 -12.20
C GLU A 186 9.56 5.08 -12.97
N TYR A 187 9.07 6.26 -12.61
CA TYR A 187 9.54 7.51 -13.21
C TYR A 187 11.06 7.63 -13.10
N TRP A 188 11.61 7.32 -11.94
CA TRP A 188 13.04 7.39 -11.71
C TRP A 188 13.81 6.25 -12.37
N GLN A 189 13.20 5.08 -12.54
CA GLN A 189 13.80 4.00 -13.35
C GLN A 189 13.95 4.42 -14.81
N ILE A 190 12.96 5.14 -15.37
CA ILE A 190 13.03 5.71 -16.72
C ILE A 190 14.18 6.73 -16.84
N ILE A 191 14.31 7.62 -15.86
CA ILE A 191 15.37 8.62 -15.82
C ILE A 191 16.76 7.96 -15.69
N ASP A 192 16.90 7.00 -14.77
CA ASP A 192 18.16 6.27 -14.56
C ASP A 192 18.52 5.38 -15.77
N ALA A 193 17.56 4.99 -16.60
CA ALA A 193 17.77 4.30 -17.88
C ALA A 193 18.21 5.24 -19.03
N GLY A 194 18.30 6.56 -18.79
CA GLY A 194 18.91 7.54 -19.70
C GLY A 194 17.92 8.44 -20.43
N LEU A 195 16.61 8.34 -20.21
CA LEU A 195 15.66 9.36 -20.65
C LEU A 195 15.72 10.56 -19.71
N THR A 196 15.49 11.74 -20.26
CA THR A 196 15.46 13.00 -19.51
C THR A 196 14.01 13.48 -19.33
N PRO A 197 13.72 14.39 -18.40
CA PRO A 197 12.40 15.01 -18.29
C PRO A 197 11.95 15.68 -19.61
N ASP A 198 12.90 16.17 -20.43
CA ASP A 198 12.59 16.78 -21.72
C ASP A 198 12.13 15.74 -22.79
N ASP A 199 12.42 14.46 -22.58
CA ASP A 199 11.99 13.36 -23.45
C ASP A 199 10.59 12.82 -23.10
N LEU A 200 10.01 13.31 -21.99
CA LEU A 200 8.80 12.78 -21.39
C LEU A 200 7.67 13.81 -21.34
N VAL A 201 6.45 13.30 -21.38
CA VAL A 201 5.21 14.00 -20.99
C VAL A 201 4.60 13.19 -19.85
N VAL A 202 4.35 13.85 -18.72
CA VAL A 202 3.86 13.19 -17.51
C VAL A 202 2.49 13.73 -17.16
N PHE A 203 1.54 12.82 -17.01
CA PHE A 203 0.18 13.11 -16.53
C PHE A 203 0.04 12.56 -15.12
N ARG A 204 -0.04 13.45 -14.13
CA ARG A 204 -0.34 13.06 -12.74
C ARG A 204 -1.84 12.83 -12.61
N TYR A 205 -2.25 11.73 -12.01
CA TYR A 205 -3.67 11.42 -11.84
C TYR A 205 -4.38 12.46 -10.96
N GLU A 206 -3.66 13.08 -10.02
CA GLU A 206 -4.19 14.18 -9.20
C GLU A 206 -4.55 15.41 -10.04
N ASP A 207 -3.76 15.74 -11.06
CA ASP A 207 -3.99 16.89 -11.96
C ASP A 207 -5.10 16.61 -12.99
N GLN A 208 -5.58 15.36 -13.08
CA GLN A 208 -6.61 14.90 -14.00
C GLN A 208 -7.95 14.63 -13.31
N ASP A 209 -8.10 15.00 -12.05
CA ASP A 209 -9.29 14.74 -11.22
C ASP A 209 -9.69 13.25 -11.13
N VAL A 210 -8.71 12.35 -11.25
CA VAL A 210 -8.88 10.89 -11.14
C VAL A 210 -8.00 10.27 -10.06
N SER A 211 -7.54 11.08 -9.12
CA SER A 211 -6.75 10.62 -7.98
C SER A 211 -7.56 9.69 -7.08
N THR A 212 -6.91 8.63 -6.61
CA THR A 212 -7.50 7.65 -5.69
C THR A 212 -6.53 7.36 -4.54
N LEU A 213 -7.04 6.97 -3.37
CA LEU A 213 -6.21 6.61 -2.23
C LEU A 213 -5.45 5.29 -2.48
N GLU A 214 -4.15 5.32 -2.15
CA GLU A 214 -3.20 4.19 -2.27
C GLU A 214 -2.89 3.63 -0.88
N ASP A 215 -2.36 2.41 -0.86
CA ASP A 215 -1.69 1.74 0.26
C ASP A 215 -2.36 1.92 1.64
N GLY A 216 -3.68 1.75 1.68
CA GLY A 216 -4.42 1.62 2.92
C GLY A 216 -4.23 0.25 3.56
N ILE A 217 -4.53 0.16 4.85
CA ILE A 217 -4.51 -1.08 5.65
C ILE A 217 -5.93 -1.63 5.72
N TYR A 218 -6.12 -2.88 5.28
CA TYR A 218 -7.44 -3.51 5.18
C TYR A 218 -7.51 -4.83 5.91
N VAL A 219 -8.68 -5.09 6.52
CA VAL A 219 -9.04 -6.36 7.14
C VAL A 219 -10.41 -6.81 6.65
N LEU A 220 -10.81 -8.06 6.94
CA LEU A 220 -12.17 -8.53 6.73
C LEU A 220 -13.10 -7.95 7.80
N GLU A 221 -14.28 -7.51 7.39
CA GLU A 221 -15.30 -6.90 8.28
C GLU A 221 -15.68 -7.82 9.44
N GLU A 222 -15.84 -9.12 9.19
CA GLU A 222 -16.19 -10.12 10.22
C GLU A 222 -15.17 -10.20 11.36
N ASN A 223 -13.88 -9.94 11.08
CA ASN A 223 -12.84 -9.97 12.10
C ASN A 223 -12.96 -8.80 13.08
N LEU A 224 -13.62 -7.69 12.69
CA LEU A 224 -13.83 -6.54 13.56
C LEU A 224 -14.94 -6.78 14.62
N GLU A 225 -15.65 -7.91 14.54
CA GLU A 225 -16.59 -8.34 15.56
C GLU A 225 -15.89 -9.00 16.78
N ASP A 226 -14.63 -9.45 16.60
CA ASP A 226 -13.81 -10.03 17.68
C ASP A 226 -12.99 -8.93 18.39
N PRO A 227 -13.28 -8.64 19.68
CA PRO A 227 -12.52 -7.65 20.44
C PRO A 227 -11.02 -7.96 20.56
N ALA A 228 -10.62 -9.23 20.54
CA ALA A 228 -9.21 -9.61 20.60
C ALA A 228 -8.50 -9.28 19.27
N PHE A 229 -9.17 -9.46 18.14
CA PHE A 229 -8.66 -9.05 16.85
C PHE A 229 -8.57 -7.52 16.74
N VAL A 230 -9.58 -6.79 17.22
CA VAL A 230 -9.58 -5.32 17.27
C VAL A 230 -8.38 -4.80 18.07
N ASP A 231 -8.17 -5.32 19.30
CA ASP A 231 -7.02 -4.95 20.13
C ASP A 231 -5.68 -5.22 19.40
N LYS A 232 -5.55 -6.40 18.77
CA LYS A 232 -4.39 -6.77 17.97
C LYS A 232 -4.14 -5.77 16.82
N MET A 233 -5.18 -5.32 16.13
CA MET A 233 -5.05 -4.34 15.05
C MET A 233 -4.75 -2.93 15.55
N VAL A 234 -5.24 -2.54 16.72
CA VAL A 234 -4.88 -1.26 17.38
C VAL A 234 -3.38 -1.20 17.64
N ARG A 235 -2.83 -2.26 18.24
CA ARG A 235 -1.39 -2.39 18.52
C ARG A 235 -0.57 -2.41 17.21
N PHE A 236 -1.03 -3.16 16.21
CA PHE A 236 -0.38 -3.24 14.90
C PHE A 236 -0.34 -1.87 14.20
N VAL A 237 -1.45 -1.14 14.15
CA VAL A 237 -1.51 0.19 13.50
C VAL A 237 -0.63 1.19 14.26
N ARG A 238 -0.66 1.20 15.61
CA ARG A 238 0.19 2.07 16.44
C ARG A 238 1.67 1.86 16.14
N ALA A 239 2.13 0.62 16.16
CA ALA A 239 3.53 0.28 15.85
C ALA A 239 3.90 0.62 14.39
N SER A 240 2.99 0.35 13.44
CA SER A 240 3.19 0.68 12.02
C SER A 240 3.34 2.18 11.81
N MET A 241 2.49 3.00 12.43
CA MET A 241 2.58 4.47 12.31
C MET A 241 3.82 5.03 13.00
N LYS A 242 4.29 4.41 14.11
CA LYS A 242 5.59 4.72 14.70
C LYS A 242 6.73 4.41 13.73
N GLY A 243 6.66 3.30 13.00
CA GLY A 243 7.60 2.95 11.95
C GLY A 243 7.60 3.93 10.78
N TRP A 244 6.45 4.38 10.32
CA TRP A 244 6.31 5.39 9.27
C TRP A 244 6.94 6.72 9.69
N LYS A 245 6.64 7.19 10.89
CA LYS A 245 7.24 8.42 11.41
C LYS A 245 8.78 8.32 11.48
N TYR A 246 9.29 7.18 11.95
CA TYR A 246 10.74 6.96 11.98
C TYR A 246 11.34 6.97 10.58
N ALA A 247 10.72 6.30 9.60
CA ALA A 247 11.18 6.24 8.22
C ALA A 247 11.21 7.62 7.55
N GLU A 248 10.24 8.48 7.81
CA GLU A 248 10.21 9.86 7.32
C GLU A 248 11.37 10.71 7.88
N GLU A 249 11.74 10.48 9.13
CA GLU A 249 12.81 11.22 9.82
C GLU A 249 14.21 10.65 9.52
N ASN A 250 14.32 9.38 9.04
CA ASN A 250 15.56 8.64 8.84
C ASN A 250 15.60 7.93 7.50
N VAL A 251 15.52 8.72 6.40
CA VAL A 251 15.32 8.23 5.02
C VAL A 251 16.37 7.20 4.58
N GLU A 252 17.66 7.47 4.84
CA GLU A 252 18.76 6.59 4.46
C GLU A 252 18.69 5.25 5.21
N GLU A 253 18.51 5.29 6.52
CA GLU A 253 18.41 4.07 7.35
C GLU A 253 17.16 3.25 7.01
N ALA A 254 16.01 3.92 6.75
CA ALA A 254 14.80 3.24 6.32
C ALA A 254 14.98 2.52 4.98
N ALA A 255 15.70 3.13 4.03
CA ALA A 255 16.03 2.51 2.75
C ALA A 255 16.98 1.30 2.93
N GLU A 256 17.96 1.39 3.84
CA GLU A 256 18.87 0.29 4.18
C GLU A 256 18.10 -0.90 4.77
N ILE A 257 17.22 -0.66 5.75
CA ILE A 257 16.36 -1.70 6.34
C ILE A 257 15.51 -2.39 5.27
N VAL A 258 14.96 -1.64 4.32
CA VAL A 258 14.19 -2.23 3.20
C VAL A 258 15.08 -3.12 2.33
N LEU A 259 16.31 -2.68 2.02
CA LEU A 259 17.25 -3.47 1.21
C LEU A 259 17.65 -4.79 1.89
N GLU A 260 17.81 -4.80 3.21
CA GLU A 260 18.10 -6.01 3.97
C GLU A 260 16.97 -7.04 3.90
N ASN A 261 15.74 -6.59 3.62
CA ASN A 261 14.55 -7.42 3.44
C ASN A 261 14.21 -7.72 1.97
N ASP A 262 14.97 -7.21 0.99
CA ASP A 262 14.77 -7.52 -0.44
C ASP A 262 15.44 -8.84 -0.83
N GLU A 263 14.66 -9.92 -0.82
CA GLU A 263 15.12 -11.25 -1.24
C GLU A 263 15.37 -11.36 -2.75
N THR A 264 14.89 -10.39 -3.54
CA THR A 264 15.01 -10.43 -5.01
C THR A 264 16.35 -9.91 -5.51
N GLY A 265 17.01 -9.05 -4.73
CA GLY A 265 18.21 -8.33 -5.13
C GLY A 265 18.01 -7.37 -6.30
N ALA A 266 16.75 -7.02 -6.60
CA ALA A 266 16.41 -6.10 -7.69
C ALA A 266 16.55 -4.63 -7.29
N GLN A 267 16.55 -4.34 -5.99
CA GLN A 267 16.61 -2.99 -5.48
C GLN A 267 18.05 -2.48 -5.35
N THR A 268 18.23 -1.17 -5.46
CA THR A 268 19.53 -0.52 -5.24
C THR A 268 19.41 0.56 -4.18
N GLU A 269 20.46 0.76 -3.39
CA GLU A 269 20.49 1.78 -2.32
C GLU A 269 20.11 3.18 -2.85
N LYS A 270 20.76 3.63 -3.91
CA LYS A 270 20.47 4.94 -4.54
C LYS A 270 18.98 5.10 -4.88
N HIS A 271 18.37 4.05 -5.43
CA HIS A 271 16.96 4.08 -5.83
C HIS A 271 16.04 4.06 -4.61
N GLN A 272 16.34 3.23 -3.60
CA GLN A 272 15.51 3.12 -2.40
C GLN A 272 15.57 4.37 -1.52
N VAL A 273 16.74 5.01 -1.37
CA VAL A 273 16.86 6.30 -0.69
C VAL A 273 16.02 7.38 -1.39
N ARG A 274 16.10 7.45 -2.71
CA ARG A 274 15.26 8.38 -3.49
C ARG A 274 13.77 8.07 -3.31
N MET A 275 13.40 6.79 -3.42
CA MET A 275 12.03 6.33 -3.23
C MET A 275 11.50 6.72 -1.84
N MET A 276 12.26 6.46 -0.78
CA MET A 276 11.85 6.83 0.57
C MET A 276 11.63 8.34 0.72
N GLY A 277 12.50 9.16 0.12
CA GLY A 277 12.34 10.62 0.12
C GLY A 277 11.08 11.12 -0.62
N GLU A 278 10.65 10.42 -1.67
CA GLU A 278 9.38 10.72 -2.36
C GLU A 278 8.17 10.18 -1.59
N ILE A 279 8.26 8.99 -1.01
CA ILE A 279 7.22 8.40 -0.16
C ILE A 279 6.95 9.29 1.05
N ALA A 280 7.98 9.81 1.70
CA ALA A 280 7.84 10.72 2.83
C ALA A 280 6.98 11.96 2.52
N LYS A 281 6.86 12.37 1.24
CA LYS A 281 5.96 13.46 0.84
C LYS A 281 4.48 13.03 0.81
N LEU A 282 4.24 11.76 0.52
CA LEU A 282 2.88 11.20 0.43
C LEU A 282 2.31 10.79 1.80
N THR A 283 3.20 10.49 2.76
CA THR A 283 2.86 10.10 4.13
C THR A 283 3.01 11.24 5.15
N ALA A 284 3.66 12.35 4.75
CA ALA A 284 4.01 13.46 5.65
C ALA A 284 2.86 13.92 6.55
N GLY A 285 3.08 13.84 7.86
CA GLY A 285 2.11 14.24 8.88
C GLY A 285 0.87 13.34 8.92
N SER A 286 0.95 12.12 8.42
CA SER A 286 -0.11 11.13 8.58
C SER A 286 -0.10 10.58 10.00
N ASP A 287 -1.28 10.48 10.59
CA ASP A 287 -1.57 9.76 11.83
C ASP A 287 -2.27 8.41 11.54
N GLY A 288 -2.37 8.04 10.28
CA GLY A 288 -3.07 6.85 9.82
C GLY A 288 -4.59 7.01 9.71
N VAL A 289 -5.14 8.14 10.09
CA VAL A 289 -6.59 8.39 9.99
C VAL A 289 -6.98 8.66 8.53
N LEU A 290 -7.94 7.89 8.03
CA LEU A 290 -8.48 8.09 6.69
C LEU A 290 -9.28 9.41 6.64
N ASP A 291 -8.95 10.28 5.66
CA ASP A 291 -9.74 11.49 5.37
C ASP A 291 -11.02 11.12 4.61
N PRO A 292 -12.21 11.33 5.19
CA PRO A 292 -13.48 11.04 4.52
C PRO A 292 -13.64 11.75 3.17
N ALA A 293 -13.10 12.97 3.02
CA ALA A 293 -13.20 13.70 1.76
C ALA A 293 -12.33 13.06 0.66
N ALA A 294 -11.15 12.53 1.01
CA ALA A 294 -10.30 11.78 0.08
C ALA A 294 -10.93 10.43 -0.29
N TYR A 295 -11.60 9.78 0.67
CA TYR A 295 -12.39 8.57 0.40
C TYR A 295 -13.52 8.86 -0.60
N GLU A 296 -14.31 9.90 -0.37
CA GLU A 296 -15.43 10.27 -1.25
C GLU A 296 -14.94 10.63 -2.66
N ARG A 297 -13.84 11.36 -2.81
CA ARG A 297 -13.24 11.64 -4.12
C ARG A 297 -12.87 10.33 -4.86
N THR A 298 -12.30 9.35 -4.16
CA THR A 298 -12.02 8.03 -4.75
C THR A 298 -13.30 7.34 -5.21
N VAL A 299 -14.33 7.31 -4.36
CA VAL A 299 -15.65 6.72 -4.71
C VAL A 299 -16.24 7.40 -5.94
N GLU A 300 -16.24 8.73 -5.98
CA GLU A 300 -16.74 9.48 -7.14
C GLU A 300 -15.98 9.15 -8.42
N THR A 301 -14.64 9.04 -8.36
CA THR A 301 -13.81 8.65 -9.51
C THR A 301 -14.23 7.29 -10.04
N LEU A 302 -14.48 6.31 -9.17
CA LEU A 302 -14.86 4.94 -9.57
C LEU A 302 -16.30 4.84 -10.09
N LEU A 303 -17.21 5.67 -9.60
CA LEU A 303 -18.61 5.74 -10.06
C LEU A 303 -18.74 6.39 -11.46
N LYS A 304 -17.78 7.24 -11.85
CA LYS A 304 -17.79 7.98 -13.13
C LYS A 304 -17.33 7.13 -14.33
N GLY A 305 -17.23 5.82 -14.20
CA GLY A 305 -16.75 4.89 -15.22
C GLY A 305 -17.69 4.67 -16.43
N GLY A 306 -18.52 5.65 -16.82
CA GLY A 306 -19.37 5.58 -18.00
C GLY A 306 -20.39 4.41 -17.96
N SER A 307 -20.39 3.57 -19.00
CA SER A 307 -21.29 2.41 -19.09
C SER A 307 -20.82 1.19 -18.30
N ASP A 308 -19.55 1.19 -17.88
CA ASP A 308 -18.93 0.08 -17.13
C ASP A 308 -18.07 0.64 -15.98
N PRO A 309 -18.71 1.21 -14.95
CA PRO A 309 -17.98 1.78 -13.80
C PRO A 309 -17.35 0.68 -12.97
N VAL A 310 -16.24 1.00 -12.29
CA VAL A 310 -15.53 0.07 -11.40
C VAL A 310 -16.40 -0.37 -10.23
N ILE A 311 -17.23 0.55 -9.71
CA ILE A 311 -18.28 0.29 -8.73
C ILE A 311 -19.59 0.93 -9.20
N THR A 312 -20.72 0.31 -8.89
CA THR A 312 -22.06 0.76 -9.34
C THR A 312 -22.80 1.58 -8.31
N LYS A 313 -22.35 1.58 -7.07
CA LYS A 313 -22.90 2.33 -5.94
C LYS A 313 -21.82 2.70 -4.94
N ALA A 314 -22.05 3.72 -4.14
CA ALA A 314 -21.18 4.05 -3.01
C ALA A 314 -21.19 2.89 -1.99
N PRO A 315 -20.02 2.34 -1.62
CA PRO A 315 -19.94 1.22 -0.69
C PRO A 315 -20.24 1.69 0.74
N GLU A 316 -21.02 0.88 1.47
CA GLU A 316 -21.28 1.08 2.91
C GLU A 316 -20.27 0.29 3.75
N GLY A 317 -19.85 0.84 4.91
CA GLY A 317 -18.98 0.16 5.88
C GLY A 317 -17.56 -0.16 5.36
N ALA A 318 -17.11 0.50 4.30
CA ALA A 318 -15.81 0.21 3.66
C ALA A 318 -14.61 0.78 4.42
N TRP A 319 -14.83 1.57 5.47
CA TRP A 319 -13.78 2.10 6.34
C TRP A 319 -14.31 2.37 7.74
N THR A 320 -13.39 2.46 8.71
CA THR A 320 -13.69 2.81 10.11
C THR A 320 -12.50 3.50 10.77
N HIS A 321 -12.78 4.45 11.66
CA HIS A 321 -11.77 5.04 12.54
C HIS A 321 -11.60 4.27 13.88
N MET A 322 -12.39 3.20 14.09
CA MET A 322 -12.39 2.45 15.36
C MET A 322 -11.00 2.00 15.82
N ILE A 323 -10.12 1.67 14.86
CA ILE A 323 -8.74 1.24 15.15
C ILE A 323 -7.85 2.47 15.37
N THR A 324 -7.87 3.45 14.48
CA THR A 324 -7.01 4.64 14.57
C THR A 324 -7.33 5.51 15.77
N ASP A 325 -8.61 5.62 16.17
CA ASP A 325 -9.01 6.37 17.38
C ASP A 325 -8.40 5.80 18.68
N GLN A 326 -8.07 4.51 18.69
CA GLN A 326 -7.47 3.81 19.83
C GLN A 326 -5.94 3.65 19.69
N ALA A 327 -5.40 3.81 18.49
CA ALA A 327 -3.98 3.65 18.20
C ALA A 327 -3.14 4.90 18.48
N GLN A 328 -3.79 6.04 18.71
CA GLN A 328 -3.16 7.34 19.00
C GLN A 328 -2.54 7.41 20.40
#